data_d3050abef7af8639c961cb4941e2b1cf
#
_entry.id   d3050abef7af8639c961cb4941e2b1cf
#
_cell.length_a   1.000
_cell.length_b   1.000
_cell.length_c   1.000
_cell.angle_alpha   90.00
_cell.angle_beta   90.00
_cell.angle_gamma   90.00
#
_symmetry.space_group_name_H-M   'P 1'
#
loop_
_entity.id
_entity.type
_entity.pdbx_description
1 polymer ?
#
loop_
_entity_poly.entity_id
_entity_poly.type
_entity_poly.pdbx_seq_one_letter_code
_entity_poly.pdbx_strand_id
1 'polypeptide(L)'
;MNKKAAIVIILLIAGLSFAGYTFYSKRGRGIAGLKVNSSPTSSIFLNDKLIGKTPYEEKHRPGEYILKLIPEDTSSQALSWQGKVNLAPSLLTYVNKELGASELTSAGEILTLEKIAGNEAQVEVLSKPVAASVVFDGQDKGATVVLLNSV
;
A
#
# COMPACT_ATOMS: atom_id res chain seq x y z
N MET A 1 -24.45 45.17 12.86
CA MET A 1 -24.69 43.76 12.50
C MET A 1 -25.88 43.27 13.32
N ASN A 2 -26.96 42.86 12.66
CA ASN A 2 -28.16 42.40 13.36
C ASN A 2 -27.86 41.14 14.17
N LYS A 3 -28.28 41.09 15.45
CA LYS A 3 -28.07 39.93 16.35
C LYS A 3 -28.50 38.59 15.70
N LYS A 4 -29.57 38.61 14.88
CA LYS A 4 -30.04 37.44 14.13
C LYS A 4 -29.03 36.96 13.04
N ALA A 5 -28.38 37.90 12.33
CA ALA A 5 -27.37 37.59 11.35
C ALA A 5 -26.10 36.98 11.99
N ALA A 6 -25.70 37.51 13.15
CA ALA A 6 -24.57 36.95 13.91
C ALA A 6 -24.81 35.49 14.34
N ILE A 7 -26.01 35.16 14.82
CA ILE A 7 -26.39 33.82 15.21
C ILE A 7 -26.33 32.84 14.01
N VAL A 8 -26.86 33.25 12.85
CA VAL A 8 -26.81 32.43 11.64
C VAL A 8 -25.39 32.14 11.18
N ILE A 9 -24.51 33.14 11.23
CA ILE A 9 -23.09 32.95 10.86
C ILE A 9 -22.40 32.00 11.80
N ILE A 10 -22.64 32.10 13.12
CA ILE A 10 -22.05 31.15 14.11
C ILE A 10 -22.53 29.73 13.87
N LEU A 11 -23.80 29.52 13.57
CA LEU A 11 -24.36 28.20 13.27
C LEU A 11 -23.78 27.60 11.98
N LEU A 12 -23.54 28.42 10.94
CA LEU A 12 -22.89 27.97 9.70
C LEU A 12 -21.45 27.56 9.95
N ILE A 13 -20.67 28.34 10.70
CA ILE A 13 -19.28 28.01 11.04
C ILE A 13 -19.23 26.73 11.86
N ALA A 14 -20.10 26.57 12.86
CA ALA A 14 -20.19 25.36 13.69
C ALA A 14 -20.57 24.14 12.84
N GLY A 15 -21.52 24.27 11.92
CA GLY A 15 -21.92 23.19 11.00
C GLY A 15 -20.78 22.78 10.06
N LEU A 16 -20.07 23.72 9.47
CA LEU A 16 -18.91 23.45 8.61
C LEU A 16 -17.76 22.81 9.38
N SER A 17 -17.47 23.28 10.59
CA SER A 17 -16.45 22.72 11.47
C SER A 17 -16.78 21.29 11.87
N PHE A 18 -18.06 21.01 12.20
CA PHE A 18 -18.52 19.65 12.54
C PHE A 18 -18.47 18.71 11.33
N ALA A 19 -18.89 19.17 10.15
CA ALA A 19 -18.81 18.40 8.92
C ALA A 19 -17.35 18.09 8.55
N GLY A 20 -16.46 19.07 8.64
CA GLY A 20 -15.02 18.89 8.44
C GLY A 20 -14.40 17.89 9.42
N TYR A 21 -14.74 18.00 10.70
CA TYR A 21 -14.28 17.07 11.73
C TYR A 21 -14.77 15.64 11.50
N THR A 22 -16.04 15.44 11.14
CA THR A 22 -16.59 14.11 10.85
C THR A 22 -15.98 13.50 9.59
N PHE A 23 -15.72 14.31 8.57
CA PHE A 23 -15.06 13.85 7.34
C PHE A 23 -13.60 13.47 7.60
N TYR A 24 -12.88 14.27 8.36
CA TYR A 24 -11.50 13.98 8.76
C TYR A 24 -11.40 12.74 9.66
N SER A 25 -12.29 12.61 10.65
CA SER A 25 -12.26 11.48 11.58
C SER A 25 -12.68 10.14 10.96
N LYS A 26 -13.43 10.15 9.84
CA LYS A 26 -13.80 8.93 9.12
C LYS A 26 -12.67 8.42 8.21
N ARG A 27 -11.74 9.27 7.79
CA ARG A 27 -10.64 8.89 6.88
C ARG A 27 -9.59 7.93 7.46
N GLY A 28 -9.60 7.67 8.74
CA GLY A 28 -8.57 6.84 9.39
C GLY A 28 -9.10 5.69 10.23
N ARG A 29 -10.42 5.43 10.24
CA ARG A 29 -11.00 4.36 11.05
C ARG A 29 -11.04 3.06 10.26
N GLY A 30 -9.98 2.31 10.35
CA GLY A 30 -9.85 0.97 9.82
C GLY A 30 -8.54 0.36 10.28
N ILE A 31 -8.45 -0.93 10.14
CA ILE A 31 -7.21 -1.69 10.33
C ILE A 31 -6.87 -2.25 8.96
N ALA A 32 -5.64 -2.08 8.53
CA ALA A 32 -5.10 -2.64 7.30
C ALA A 32 -4.22 -3.84 7.63
N GLY A 33 -4.26 -4.89 6.83
CA GLY A 33 -3.33 -6.00 6.93
C GLY A 33 -2.05 -5.71 6.17
N LEU A 34 -0.91 -6.09 6.73
CA LEU A 34 0.37 -6.11 6.04
C LEU A 34 0.98 -7.49 6.19
N LYS A 35 1.25 -8.15 5.06
CA LYS A 35 1.96 -9.42 4.99
C LYS A 35 3.22 -9.25 4.17
N VAL A 36 4.36 -9.62 4.75
CA VAL A 36 5.66 -9.45 4.12
C VAL A 36 6.45 -10.75 4.16
N ASN A 37 6.87 -11.21 2.99
CA ASN A 37 7.81 -12.30 2.84
C ASN A 37 9.09 -11.80 2.17
N SER A 38 10.21 -12.41 2.47
CA SER A 38 11.45 -12.22 1.72
C SER A 38 12.36 -13.43 1.78
N SER A 39 13.18 -13.56 0.77
CA SER A 39 14.32 -14.46 0.73
C SER A 39 15.57 -13.64 0.35
N PRO A 40 16.61 -13.66 1.18
CA PRO A 40 16.72 -14.26 2.51
C PRO A 40 15.83 -13.57 3.55
N THR A 41 15.72 -14.20 4.73
CA THR A 41 15.03 -13.59 5.88
C THR A 41 15.58 -12.20 6.16
N SER A 42 14.67 -11.25 6.36
CA SER A 42 15.02 -9.83 6.50
C SER A 42 14.33 -9.18 7.69
N SER A 43 15.03 -8.25 8.29
CA SER A 43 14.43 -7.30 9.25
C SER A 43 13.58 -6.29 8.50
N ILE A 44 12.36 -6.02 9.04
CA ILE A 44 11.35 -5.17 8.41
C ILE A 44 11.28 -3.83 9.15
N PHE A 45 11.43 -2.75 8.41
CA PHE A 45 11.23 -1.40 8.92
C PHE A 45 10.06 -0.75 8.20
N LEU A 46 9.20 -0.10 8.97
CA LEU A 46 8.07 0.68 8.46
C LEU A 46 8.24 2.14 8.93
N ASN A 47 8.47 3.07 8.00
CA ASN A 47 8.87 4.45 8.30
C ASN A 47 10.05 4.49 9.30
N ASP A 48 11.14 3.78 8.99
CA ASP A 48 12.37 3.65 9.80
C ASP A 48 12.19 2.98 11.17
N LYS A 49 10.99 2.56 11.54
CA LYS A 49 10.74 1.81 12.77
C LYS A 49 10.80 0.31 12.49
N LEU A 50 11.67 -0.40 13.19
CA LEU A 50 11.70 -1.88 13.18
C LEU A 50 10.37 -2.42 13.69
N ILE A 51 9.69 -3.26 12.89
CA ILE A 51 8.42 -3.87 13.23
C ILE A 51 8.50 -5.39 13.38
N GLY A 52 9.52 -6.03 12.83
CA GLY A 52 9.72 -7.48 12.92
C GLY A 52 10.66 -8.02 11.87
N LYS A 53 10.50 -9.32 11.57
CA LYS A 53 11.29 -10.05 10.57
C LYS A 53 10.36 -10.84 9.67
N THR A 54 10.81 -11.11 8.44
CA THR A 54 10.06 -11.98 7.52
C THR A 54 10.19 -13.46 7.92
N PRO A 55 9.14 -14.28 7.73
CA PRO A 55 7.79 -13.91 7.30
C PRO A 55 7.03 -13.13 8.38
N TYR A 56 6.24 -12.12 7.97
CA TYR A 56 5.54 -11.22 8.86
C TYR A 56 4.11 -11.02 8.41
N GLU A 57 3.15 -11.03 9.36
CA GLU A 57 1.74 -10.76 9.08
C GLU A 57 1.10 -10.09 10.29
N GLU A 58 0.82 -8.79 10.18
CA GLU A 58 0.19 -8.03 11.26
C GLU A 58 -0.72 -6.92 10.74
N LYS A 59 -1.48 -6.34 11.67
CA LYS A 59 -2.42 -5.27 11.42
C LYS A 59 -1.80 -3.92 11.77
N HIS A 60 -1.93 -2.97 10.84
CA HIS A 60 -1.43 -1.61 10.97
C HIS A 60 -2.52 -0.58 10.74
N ARG A 61 -2.24 0.69 11.05
CA ARG A 61 -3.12 1.79 10.66
C ARG A 61 -3.05 1.98 9.15
N PRO A 62 -4.18 2.28 8.49
CA PRO A 62 -4.16 2.62 7.06
C PRO A 62 -3.32 3.87 6.79
N GLY A 63 -2.67 3.89 5.64
CA GLY A 63 -1.85 5.01 5.20
C GLY A 63 -0.73 4.59 4.25
N GLU A 64 0.01 5.58 3.78
CA GLU A 64 1.23 5.36 3.00
C GLU A 64 2.43 5.20 3.93
N TYR A 65 3.25 4.22 3.63
CA TYR A 65 4.44 3.89 4.41
C TYR A 65 5.62 3.64 3.49
N ILE A 66 6.81 3.87 4.01
CA ILE A 66 8.06 3.40 3.43
C ILE A 66 8.40 2.08 4.11
N LEU A 67 8.34 0.99 3.34
CA LEU A 67 8.75 -0.34 3.77
C LEU A 67 10.20 -0.57 3.37
N LYS A 68 11.05 -0.98 4.31
CA LYS A 68 12.44 -1.33 4.06
C LYS A 68 12.73 -2.73 4.58
N LEU A 69 13.40 -3.53 3.78
CA LEU A 69 13.85 -4.88 4.11
C LEU A 69 15.37 -4.89 4.15
N ILE A 70 15.92 -5.35 5.27
CA ILE A 70 17.37 -5.50 5.44
C ILE A 70 17.64 -6.99 5.69
N PRO A 71 18.34 -7.67 4.77
CA PRO A 71 18.72 -9.07 4.94
C PRO A 71 19.49 -9.27 6.24
N GLU A 72 19.17 -10.35 6.96
CA GLU A 72 19.86 -10.70 8.20
C GLU A 72 21.14 -11.52 7.95
N ASP A 73 21.13 -12.27 6.85
CA ASP A 73 22.28 -13.07 6.46
C ASP A 73 23.33 -12.18 5.79
N THR A 74 24.38 -11.88 6.53
CA THR A 74 25.53 -11.09 6.05
C THR A 74 26.39 -11.86 5.05
N SER A 75 26.23 -13.19 4.95
CA SER A 75 26.95 -14.02 3.98
C SER A 75 26.32 -14.00 2.59
N SER A 76 25.05 -13.62 2.47
CA SER A 76 24.26 -13.69 1.25
C SER A 76 24.55 -12.62 0.22
N GLN A 77 25.38 -11.61 0.49
CA GLN A 77 25.59 -10.42 -0.35
C GLN A 77 24.29 -9.73 -0.83
N ALA A 78 23.14 -10.11 -0.28
CA ALA A 78 21.86 -9.55 -0.67
C ALA A 78 21.74 -8.08 -0.27
N LEU A 79 21.30 -7.24 -1.20
CA LEU A 79 21.10 -5.82 -0.95
C LEU A 79 19.78 -5.55 -0.22
N SER A 80 19.77 -4.53 0.62
CA SER A 80 18.53 -4.03 1.21
C SER A 80 17.62 -3.45 0.14
N TRP A 81 16.32 -3.64 0.32
CA TRP A 81 15.30 -3.08 -0.54
C TRP A 81 14.45 -2.07 0.23
N GLN A 82 13.99 -1.02 -0.47
CA GLN A 82 13.07 -0.03 0.07
C GLN A 82 12.05 0.37 -0.99
N GLY A 83 10.79 0.48 -0.57
CA GLY A 83 9.70 0.89 -1.45
C GLY A 83 8.53 1.50 -0.69
N LYS A 84 7.69 2.24 -1.41
CA LYS A 84 6.42 2.74 -0.88
C LYS A 84 5.37 1.64 -0.91
N VAL A 85 4.59 1.54 0.17
CA VAL A 85 3.43 0.65 0.27
C VAL A 85 2.23 1.45 0.78
N ASN A 86 1.06 1.20 0.18
CA ASN A 86 -0.19 1.78 0.63
C ASN A 86 -0.99 0.71 1.37
N LEU A 87 -1.31 0.99 2.63
CA LEU A 87 -2.14 0.12 3.47
C LEU A 87 -3.56 0.66 3.45
N ALA A 88 -4.43 0.05 2.65
CA ALA A 88 -5.82 0.46 2.54
C ALA A 88 -6.69 -0.12 3.68
N PRO A 89 -7.69 0.64 4.18
CA PRO A 89 -8.54 0.20 5.30
C PRO A 89 -9.29 -1.09 4.98
N SER A 90 -9.24 -2.06 5.90
CA SER A 90 -9.91 -3.37 5.80
C SER A 90 -9.43 -4.26 4.65
N LEU A 91 -8.28 -3.96 4.08
CA LEU A 91 -7.66 -4.73 3.01
C LEU A 91 -6.26 -5.21 3.43
N LEU A 92 -5.76 -6.23 2.71
CA LEU A 92 -4.43 -6.80 2.90
C LEU A 92 -3.50 -6.25 1.81
N THR A 93 -2.35 -5.74 2.22
CA THR A 93 -1.21 -5.48 1.33
C THR A 93 -0.21 -6.62 1.51
N TYR A 94 0.13 -7.29 0.41
CA TYR A 94 1.09 -8.39 0.39
C TYR A 94 2.35 -7.96 -0.34
N VAL A 95 3.49 -8.20 0.29
CA VAL A 95 4.82 -7.92 -0.25
C VAL A 95 5.64 -9.19 -0.23
N ASN A 96 6.15 -9.59 -1.38
CA ASN A 96 7.05 -10.73 -1.51
C ASN A 96 8.31 -10.29 -2.25
N LYS A 97 9.49 -10.49 -1.68
CA LYS A 97 10.76 -10.03 -2.25
C LYS A 97 11.85 -11.10 -2.19
N GLU A 98 12.48 -11.32 -3.32
CA GLU A 98 13.74 -12.03 -3.43
C GLU A 98 14.87 -11.01 -3.55
N LEU A 99 15.73 -10.94 -2.53
CA LEU A 99 16.79 -9.94 -2.45
C LEU A 99 18.09 -10.56 -2.94
N GLY A 100 18.58 -10.06 -4.05
CA GLY A 100 19.85 -10.48 -4.66
C GLY A 100 21.01 -9.53 -4.37
N ALA A 101 22.16 -9.85 -4.91
CA ALA A 101 23.38 -9.03 -4.80
C ALA A 101 23.34 -7.72 -5.64
N SER A 102 22.31 -7.58 -6.47
CA SER A 102 22.08 -6.37 -7.30
C SER A 102 20.59 -6.19 -7.56
N GLU A 103 20.19 -5.03 -8.06
CA GLU A 103 18.81 -4.81 -8.51
C GLU A 103 18.40 -5.78 -9.64
N LEU A 104 19.35 -6.19 -10.48
CA LEU A 104 19.12 -7.12 -11.59
C LEU A 104 18.88 -8.56 -11.13
N THR A 105 19.42 -8.94 -9.97
CA THR A 105 19.26 -10.26 -9.36
C THR A 105 18.20 -10.28 -8.27
N SER A 106 17.54 -9.15 -8.04
CA SER A 106 16.44 -9.01 -7.09
C SER A 106 15.12 -9.10 -7.84
N ALA A 107 14.15 -9.80 -7.26
CA ALA A 107 12.82 -9.95 -7.82
C ALA A 107 11.75 -9.71 -6.75
N GLY A 108 10.50 -9.70 -7.17
CA GLY A 108 9.39 -9.73 -6.23
C GLY A 108 8.21 -8.86 -6.64
N GLU A 109 7.16 -8.99 -5.87
CA GLU A 109 5.87 -8.38 -6.12
C GLU A 109 5.36 -7.61 -4.91
N ILE A 110 4.53 -6.62 -5.18
CA ILE A 110 3.73 -5.91 -4.20
C ILE A 110 2.29 -5.95 -4.70
N LEU A 111 1.43 -6.61 -3.94
CA LEU A 111 0.01 -6.66 -4.21
C LEU A 111 -0.71 -5.72 -3.25
N THR A 112 -1.28 -4.66 -3.79
CA THR A 112 -2.12 -3.71 -3.05
C THR A 112 -3.54 -3.83 -3.54
N LEU A 113 -4.48 -3.99 -2.61
CA LEU A 113 -5.91 -4.03 -2.91
C LEU A 113 -6.53 -2.66 -2.65
N GLU A 114 -7.43 -2.24 -3.52
CA GLU A 114 -8.22 -1.02 -3.36
C GLU A 114 -9.69 -1.32 -3.58
N LYS A 115 -10.55 -0.53 -2.91
CA LYS A 115 -12.00 -0.64 -3.13
C LYS A 115 -12.35 0.15 -4.38
N ILE A 116 -12.88 -0.54 -5.37
CA ILE A 116 -13.45 0.06 -6.57
C ILE A 116 -14.98 0.13 -6.47
N ALA A 117 -15.57 1.06 -7.21
CA ALA A 117 -17.03 1.14 -7.34
C ALA A 117 -17.51 0.12 -8.37
N GLY A 118 -18.61 -0.58 -8.07
CA GLY A 118 -19.19 -1.58 -8.96
C GLY A 118 -18.99 -3.01 -8.48
N ASN A 119 -19.37 -3.96 -9.34
CA ASN A 119 -19.32 -5.39 -9.06
C ASN A 119 -18.23 -6.12 -9.86
N GLU A 120 -17.44 -5.39 -10.62
CA GLU A 120 -16.36 -5.94 -11.45
C GLU A 120 -15.02 -5.80 -10.74
N ALA A 121 -14.14 -6.77 -10.93
CA ALA A 121 -12.76 -6.67 -10.47
C ALA A 121 -11.89 -5.99 -11.54
N GLN A 122 -10.89 -5.26 -11.09
CA GLN A 122 -9.87 -4.65 -11.95
C GLN A 122 -8.50 -5.05 -11.44
N VAL A 123 -7.58 -5.33 -12.35
CA VAL A 123 -6.18 -5.64 -12.04
C VAL A 123 -5.28 -4.70 -12.82
N GLU A 124 -4.52 -3.88 -12.11
CA GLU A 124 -3.46 -3.07 -12.69
C GLU A 124 -2.12 -3.81 -12.50
N VAL A 125 -1.40 -4.04 -13.59
CA VAL A 125 -0.12 -4.73 -13.57
C VAL A 125 0.99 -3.75 -13.93
N LEU A 126 1.89 -3.55 -12.98
CA LEU A 126 3.07 -2.71 -13.10
C LEU A 126 4.33 -3.58 -12.97
N SER A 127 5.38 -3.26 -13.69
CA SER A 127 6.67 -3.96 -13.54
C SER A 127 7.86 -3.01 -13.53
N LYS A 128 8.94 -3.48 -12.94
CA LYS A 128 10.25 -2.85 -13.05
C LYS A 128 11.28 -3.96 -13.38
N PRO A 129 11.95 -3.92 -14.54
CA PRO A 129 11.79 -2.90 -15.60
C PRO A 129 10.40 -2.91 -16.24
N VAL A 130 10.04 -1.81 -16.87
CA VAL A 130 8.79 -1.69 -17.64
C VAL A 130 8.81 -2.58 -18.90
N ALA A 131 7.63 -2.75 -19.54
CA ALA A 131 7.48 -3.57 -20.75
C ALA A 131 7.72 -5.08 -20.54
N ALA A 132 7.45 -5.59 -19.33
CA ALA A 132 7.34 -7.04 -19.13
C ALA A 132 6.06 -7.57 -19.80
N SER A 133 6.12 -8.73 -20.44
CA SER A 133 4.95 -9.40 -21.01
C SER A 133 4.00 -9.85 -19.88
N VAL A 134 2.72 -9.59 -20.05
CA VAL A 134 1.68 -9.94 -19.09
C VAL A 134 0.82 -11.06 -19.67
N VAL A 135 0.84 -12.21 -19.02
CA VAL A 135 -0.04 -13.33 -19.32
C VAL A 135 -1.03 -13.46 -18.18
N PHE A 136 -2.34 -13.35 -18.46
CA PHE A 136 -3.40 -13.48 -17.49
C PHE A 136 -4.36 -14.59 -17.95
N ASP A 137 -4.57 -15.57 -17.10
CA ASP A 137 -5.39 -16.76 -17.38
C ASP A 137 -5.00 -17.46 -18.70
N GLY A 138 -3.69 -17.58 -18.96
CA GLY A 138 -3.13 -18.20 -20.14
C GLY A 138 -3.22 -17.37 -21.43
N GLN A 139 -3.75 -16.15 -21.37
CA GLN A 139 -3.85 -15.23 -22.49
C GLN A 139 -2.82 -14.10 -22.38
N ASP A 140 -2.15 -13.79 -23.48
CA ASP A 140 -1.29 -12.62 -23.58
C ASP A 140 -2.15 -11.35 -23.53
N LYS A 141 -1.87 -10.48 -22.59
CA LYS A 141 -2.55 -9.19 -22.38
C LYS A 141 -1.68 -7.99 -22.74
N GLY A 142 -0.52 -8.24 -23.35
CA GLY A 142 0.43 -7.23 -23.76
C GLY A 142 1.53 -6.98 -22.75
N ALA A 143 2.11 -5.78 -22.77
CA ALA A 143 3.23 -5.41 -21.91
C ALA A 143 2.78 -4.45 -20.80
N THR A 144 3.45 -4.46 -19.65
CA THR A 144 3.22 -3.51 -18.56
C THR A 144 3.55 -2.06 -19.01
N VAL A 145 2.75 -1.05 -18.68
CA VAL A 145 1.63 -0.99 -17.71
C VAL A 145 0.34 -1.43 -18.39
N VAL A 146 -0.42 -2.35 -17.80
CA VAL A 146 -1.71 -2.78 -18.36
C VAL A 146 -2.77 -2.77 -17.27
N LEU A 147 -3.96 -2.28 -17.61
CA LEU A 147 -5.17 -2.33 -16.77
C LEU A 147 -6.13 -3.36 -17.38
N LEU A 148 -6.42 -4.38 -16.62
CA LEU A 148 -7.39 -5.42 -16.97
C LEU A 148 -8.71 -5.12 -16.26
N ASN A 149 -9.80 -4.99 -17.06
CA ASN A 149 -11.14 -4.75 -16.56
C ASN A 149 -11.97 -6.03 -16.68
N SER A 150 -12.92 -6.22 -15.77
CA SER A 150 -13.84 -7.37 -15.77
C SER A 150 -13.12 -8.72 -15.71
N VAL A 151 -12.29 -8.88 -14.69
CA VAL A 151 -11.52 -10.10 -14.42
C VAL A 151 -12.31 -11.03 -13.48
#